data_51c74fd5b8d7490a9057f70da48bc06e
#
_entry.id   51c74fd5b8d7490a9057f70da48bc06e
#
_cell.length_a   1.000
_cell.length_b   1.000
_cell.length_c   1.000
_cell.angle_alpha   90.00
_cell.angle_beta   90.00
_cell.angle_gamma   90.00
#
_symmetry.space_group_name_H-M   'P 1'
#
loop_
_entity.id
_entity.type
_entity.pdbx_description
1 polymer ?
#
loop_
_entity_poly.entity_id
_entity_poly.type
_entity_poly.pdbx_seq_one_letter_code
_entity_poly.pdbx_strand_id
1 'polypeptide(L)'
;MATLKSVVKSRDTRNFIMRVLRFIPTPIYISLYYWAATGKWPDLKHPTYFNEKLQWMKIHEDYTKYRDYADKIKVRDIIEEKIGDGYMFPMLGKWKSFDEIDFDSLPEEFVLKCNHDSGSVKVIRNKSALTDKDIESLRKFYNSRLKQDFYGHGREPCYKGIDRYVFAEKFMKDPSGDEGGIKDYKFFCFNGKPEIMFIATDRATDVKFDFFDMDFNHLDITNIHPQSLSLIHI
;
A
#
# COMPACT_ATOMS: atom_id res chain seq x y z
N MET A 1 5.22 -22.45 10.98
CA MET A 1 3.74 -22.49 10.92
C MET A 1 3.28 -21.95 9.60
N ALA A 2 2.37 -22.65 8.90
CA ALA A 2 1.84 -22.19 7.63
C ALA A 2 0.98 -20.93 7.86
N THR A 3 1.32 -19.85 7.20
CA THR A 3 0.49 -18.64 7.20
C THR A 3 -0.81 -18.91 6.43
N LEU A 4 -1.88 -18.16 6.70
CA LEU A 4 -3.14 -18.28 5.96
C LEU A 4 -2.94 -18.23 4.43
N LYS A 5 -1.88 -17.57 3.97
CA LYS A 5 -1.43 -17.54 2.55
C LYS A 5 -1.00 -18.91 2.01
N SER A 6 -0.46 -19.80 2.85
CA SER A 6 -0.04 -21.14 2.41
C SER A 6 -1.16 -22.16 2.42
N VAL A 7 -2.20 -21.94 3.21
CA VAL A 7 -3.36 -22.85 3.35
C VAL A 7 -4.40 -22.59 2.25
N VAL A 8 -4.52 -21.35 1.76
CA VAL A 8 -5.53 -20.98 0.76
C VAL A 8 -4.83 -20.57 -0.55
N LYS A 9 -4.54 -21.56 -1.39
CA LYS A 9 -3.87 -21.36 -2.68
C LYS A 9 -4.73 -20.66 -3.74
N SER A 10 -6.06 -20.80 -3.68
CA SER A 10 -6.98 -20.22 -4.67
C SER A 10 -7.38 -18.80 -4.28
N ARG A 11 -7.29 -17.87 -5.23
CA ARG A 11 -7.75 -16.48 -5.10
C ARG A 11 -9.25 -16.42 -4.82
N ASP A 12 -10.03 -17.29 -5.44
CA ASP A 12 -11.49 -17.33 -5.30
C ASP A 12 -11.90 -17.83 -3.92
N THR A 13 -11.22 -18.85 -3.40
CA THR A 13 -11.44 -19.35 -2.03
C THR A 13 -11.11 -18.28 -1.01
N ARG A 14 -10.03 -17.52 -1.22
CA ARG A 14 -9.66 -16.41 -0.34
C ARG A 14 -10.69 -15.29 -0.36
N ASN A 15 -11.17 -14.91 -1.55
CA ASN A 15 -12.22 -13.89 -1.69
C ASN A 15 -13.55 -14.35 -1.06
N PHE A 16 -13.89 -15.63 -1.18
CA PHE A 16 -15.06 -16.21 -0.53
C PHE A 16 -14.93 -16.16 1.00
N ILE A 17 -13.80 -16.60 1.54
CA ILE A 17 -13.51 -16.53 2.98
C ILE A 17 -13.60 -15.08 3.46
N MET A 18 -13.00 -14.13 2.77
CA MET A 18 -13.07 -12.72 3.13
C MET A 18 -14.50 -12.17 3.08
N ARG A 19 -15.31 -12.65 2.16
CA ARG A 19 -16.73 -12.28 2.06
C ARG A 19 -17.55 -12.79 3.25
N VAL A 20 -17.30 -14.03 3.67
CA VAL A 20 -17.93 -14.63 4.87
C VAL A 20 -17.43 -13.93 6.14
N LEU A 21 -16.13 -13.68 6.24
CA LEU A 21 -15.51 -12.99 7.39
C LEU A 21 -15.97 -11.53 7.53
N ARG A 22 -16.59 -10.94 6.49
CA ARG A 22 -17.13 -9.57 6.54
C ARG A 22 -18.20 -9.39 7.62
N PHE A 23 -18.94 -10.45 7.93
CA PHE A 23 -20.01 -10.44 8.93
C PHE A 23 -19.50 -10.64 10.37
N ILE A 24 -18.23 -10.99 10.55
CA ILE A 24 -17.63 -11.13 11.88
C ILE A 24 -17.40 -9.74 12.48
N PRO A 25 -17.78 -9.52 13.74
CA PRO A 25 -17.46 -8.27 14.45
C PRO A 25 -15.96 -7.96 14.39
N THR A 26 -15.63 -6.67 14.20
CA THR A 26 -14.25 -6.22 14.01
C THR A 26 -13.25 -6.71 15.07
N PRO A 27 -13.56 -6.70 16.39
CA PRO A 27 -12.62 -7.20 17.39
C PRO A 27 -12.28 -8.68 17.22
N ILE A 28 -13.28 -9.51 16.90
CA ILE A 28 -13.09 -10.95 16.67
C ILE A 28 -12.27 -11.19 15.40
N TYR A 29 -12.61 -10.48 14.32
CA TYR A 29 -11.87 -10.56 13.06
C TYR A 29 -10.39 -10.21 13.26
N ILE A 30 -10.10 -9.07 13.91
CA ILE A 30 -8.75 -8.60 14.18
C ILE A 30 -7.98 -9.60 15.04
N SER A 31 -8.59 -10.16 16.07
CA SER A 31 -7.94 -11.15 16.93
C SER A 31 -7.58 -12.43 16.17
N LEU A 32 -8.49 -12.93 15.33
CA LEU A 32 -8.23 -14.09 14.46
C LEU A 32 -7.13 -13.81 13.44
N TYR A 33 -7.16 -12.62 12.82
CA TYR A 33 -6.14 -12.21 11.85
C TYR A 33 -4.76 -12.08 12.50
N TYR A 34 -4.70 -11.46 13.68
CA TYR A 34 -3.47 -11.31 14.47
C TYR A 34 -2.91 -12.67 14.86
N TRP A 35 -3.76 -13.57 15.40
CA TRP A 35 -3.35 -14.92 15.74
C TRP A 35 -2.83 -15.69 14.52
N ALA A 36 -3.50 -15.63 13.39
CA ALA A 36 -3.08 -16.29 12.16
C ALA A 36 -1.73 -15.76 11.62
N ALA A 37 -1.41 -14.48 11.90
CA ALA A 37 -0.16 -13.85 11.46
C ALA A 37 1.02 -14.12 12.42
N THR A 38 0.76 -14.16 13.73
CA THR A 38 1.81 -14.17 14.77
C THR A 38 1.89 -15.48 15.56
N GLY A 39 0.86 -16.34 15.47
CA GLY A 39 0.71 -17.52 16.31
C GLY A 39 0.32 -17.22 17.77
N LYS A 40 0.10 -15.94 18.11
CA LYS A 40 -0.25 -15.49 19.47
C LYS A 40 -1.61 -14.81 19.44
N TRP A 41 -2.39 -14.96 20.50
CA TRP A 41 -3.64 -14.22 20.68
C TRP A 41 -3.33 -12.81 21.18
N PRO A 42 -3.90 -11.73 20.58
CA PRO A 42 -3.59 -10.36 21.01
C PRO A 42 -4.27 -10.04 22.35
N ASP A 43 -3.60 -9.31 23.23
CA ASP A 43 -4.25 -8.66 24.36
C ASP A 43 -4.79 -7.29 23.90
N LEU A 44 -6.07 -7.28 23.49
CA LEU A 44 -6.75 -6.04 23.10
C LEU A 44 -7.35 -5.28 24.29
N LYS A 45 -7.26 -5.82 25.51
CA LYS A 45 -7.71 -5.14 26.72
C LYS A 45 -6.58 -4.31 27.34
N HIS A 46 -5.37 -4.86 27.33
CA HIS A 46 -4.17 -4.23 27.89
C HIS A 46 -3.00 -4.37 26.90
N PRO A 47 -3.05 -3.70 25.72
CA PRO A 47 -2.06 -3.89 24.67
C PRO A 47 -0.69 -3.35 25.10
N THR A 48 0.32 -4.21 25.09
CA THR A 48 1.71 -3.86 25.41
C THR A 48 2.58 -3.76 24.19
N TYR A 49 2.42 -4.68 23.25
CA TYR A 49 3.19 -4.69 22.00
C TYR A 49 2.66 -3.67 21.00
N PHE A 50 3.56 -3.10 20.20
CA PHE A 50 3.24 -2.12 19.17
C PHE A 50 2.11 -2.60 18.25
N ASN A 51 2.20 -3.84 17.75
CA ASN A 51 1.18 -4.39 16.87
C ASN A 51 -0.18 -4.57 17.55
N GLU A 52 -0.22 -4.87 18.85
CA GLU A 52 -1.46 -4.94 19.63
C GLU A 52 -2.09 -3.56 19.79
N LYS A 53 -1.28 -2.54 20.07
CA LYS A 53 -1.71 -1.14 20.15
C LYS A 53 -2.32 -0.69 18.83
N LEU A 54 -1.71 -1.02 17.68
CA LEU A 54 -2.28 -0.72 16.37
C LEU A 54 -3.65 -1.40 16.16
N GLN A 55 -3.81 -2.65 16.59
CA GLN A 55 -5.11 -3.33 16.49
C GLN A 55 -6.15 -2.73 17.43
N TRP A 56 -5.75 -2.36 18.65
CA TRP A 56 -6.61 -1.68 19.60
C TRP A 56 -7.12 -0.33 19.05
N MET A 57 -6.24 0.45 18.45
CA MET A 57 -6.57 1.73 17.83
C MET A 57 -7.61 1.58 16.70
N LYS A 58 -7.54 0.53 15.88
CA LYS A 58 -8.55 0.25 14.83
C LYS A 58 -9.96 0.03 15.38
N ILE A 59 -10.09 -0.39 16.64
CA ILE A 59 -11.37 -0.71 17.29
C ILE A 59 -11.91 0.49 18.06
N HIS A 60 -11.03 1.28 18.72
CA HIS A 60 -11.43 2.28 19.71
C HIS A 60 -11.31 3.71 19.19
N GLU A 61 -10.55 3.93 18.09
CA GLU A 61 -10.34 5.27 17.54
C GLU A 61 -11.13 5.47 16.24
N ASP A 62 -11.67 6.67 16.05
CA ASP A 62 -12.31 7.04 14.77
C ASP A 62 -11.26 7.50 13.75
N TYR A 63 -10.73 6.54 12.99
CA TYR A 63 -9.83 6.81 11.87
C TYR A 63 -10.55 7.15 10.57
N THR A 64 -11.87 7.20 10.54
CA THR A 64 -12.62 7.60 9.33
C THR A 64 -12.35 9.06 8.95
N LYS A 65 -11.99 9.90 9.93
CA LYS A 65 -11.55 11.29 9.74
C LYS A 65 -10.26 11.42 8.91
N TYR A 66 -9.47 10.34 8.81
CA TYR A 66 -8.26 10.29 8.00
C TYR A 66 -8.46 9.64 6.64
N ARG A 67 -9.71 9.47 6.18
CA ARG A 67 -10.03 8.86 4.88
C ARG A 67 -9.33 9.55 3.72
N ASP A 68 -9.35 10.87 3.69
CA ASP A 68 -8.78 11.66 2.62
C ASP A 68 -7.25 11.57 2.57
N TYR A 69 -6.60 11.26 3.68
CA TYR A 69 -5.16 10.94 3.73
C TYR A 69 -4.84 9.53 3.21
N ALA A 70 -5.77 8.58 3.32
CA ALA A 70 -5.62 7.23 2.78
C ALA A 70 -5.98 7.14 1.28
N ASP A 71 -6.79 8.08 0.79
CA ASP A 71 -7.14 8.22 -0.63
C ASP A 71 -5.98 8.87 -1.39
N LYS A 72 -5.32 8.08 -2.28
CA LYS A 72 -4.15 8.54 -3.05
C LYS A 72 -4.45 9.68 -4.04
N ILE A 73 -5.72 9.96 -4.31
CA ILE A 73 -6.12 11.11 -5.14
C ILE A 73 -6.34 12.33 -4.24
N LYS A 74 -7.14 12.21 -3.19
CA LYS A 74 -7.47 13.34 -2.32
C LYS A 74 -6.31 13.84 -1.48
N VAL A 75 -5.41 12.94 -1.06
CA VAL A 75 -4.20 13.34 -0.30
C VAL A 75 -3.32 14.31 -1.08
N ARG A 76 -3.42 14.34 -2.40
CA ARG A 76 -2.65 15.24 -3.27
C ARG A 76 -3.01 16.70 -2.98
N ASP A 77 -4.30 17.00 -2.94
CA ASP A 77 -4.81 18.35 -2.65
C ASP A 77 -4.37 18.80 -1.24
N ILE A 78 -4.39 17.88 -0.27
CA ILE A 78 -3.93 18.15 1.11
C ILE A 78 -2.42 18.45 1.17
N ILE A 79 -1.62 17.72 0.40
CA ILE A 79 -0.16 17.94 0.33
C ILE A 79 0.12 19.29 -0.32
N GLU A 80 -0.52 19.56 -1.46
CA GLU A 80 -0.37 20.81 -2.20
C GLU A 80 -0.76 22.04 -1.34
N GLU A 81 -1.84 21.94 -0.58
CA GLU A 81 -2.26 22.99 0.37
C GLU A 81 -1.23 23.21 1.50
N LYS A 82 -0.61 22.13 2.00
CA LYS A 82 0.27 22.20 3.19
C LYS A 82 1.71 22.59 2.87
N ILE A 83 2.25 22.10 1.77
CA ILE A 83 3.68 22.26 1.45
C ILE A 83 3.95 22.80 0.04
N GLY A 84 2.88 23.11 -0.73
CA GLY A 84 2.99 23.68 -2.08
C GLY A 84 3.08 22.61 -3.17
N ASP A 85 3.20 23.09 -4.41
CA ASP A 85 3.23 22.27 -5.61
C ASP A 85 4.56 21.52 -5.79
N GLY A 86 4.55 20.50 -6.65
CA GLY A 86 5.77 19.80 -7.10
C GLY A 86 6.21 18.61 -6.23
N TYR A 87 5.56 18.36 -5.09
CA TYR A 87 5.87 17.23 -4.21
C TYR A 87 5.13 15.94 -4.59
N MET A 88 4.14 16.01 -5.47
CA MET A 88 3.41 14.84 -5.95
C MET A 88 3.76 14.55 -7.41
N PHE A 89 3.83 13.27 -7.76
CA PHE A 89 3.99 12.86 -9.15
C PHE A 89 2.82 13.35 -9.99
N PRO A 90 3.04 13.94 -11.19
CA PRO A 90 1.95 14.42 -12.02
C PRO A 90 0.91 13.33 -12.30
N MET A 91 -0.35 13.62 -12.00
CA MET A 91 -1.47 12.75 -12.34
C MET A 91 -1.90 13.01 -13.79
N LEU A 92 -1.98 11.95 -14.59
CA LEU A 92 -2.31 12.00 -16.02
C LEU A 92 -3.81 11.86 -16.27
N GLY A 93 -4.54 11.24 -15.33
CA GLY A 93 -5.98 11.06 -15.42
C GLY A 93 -6.51 10.13 -14.31
N LYS A 94 -7.83 10.17 -14.10
CA LYS A 94 -8.56 9.29 -13.18
C LYS A 94 -9.90 8.86 -13.76
N TRP A 95 -10.29 7.60 -13.53
CA TRP A 95 -11.47 6.99 -14.15
C TRP A 95 -12.21 6.08 -13.16
N LYS A 96 -13.54 5.99 -13.30
CA LYS A 96 -14.40 5.11 -12.48
C LYS A 96 -14.30 3.65 -12.90
N SER A 97 -13.94 3.38 -14.16
CA SER A 97 -13.69 2.05 -14.67
C SER A 97 -12.45 2.04 -15.57
N PHE A 98 -11.87 0.86 -15.78
CA PHE A 98 -10.75 0.71 -16.70
C PHE A 98 -11.14 1.03 -18.15
N ASP A 99 -12.41 0.80 -18.51
CA ASP A 99 -12.91 0.99 -19.88
C ASP A 99 -13.04 2.47 -20.27
N GLU A 100 -12.98 3.38 -19.31
CA GLU A 100 -12.97 4.84 -19.55
C GLU A 100 -11.57 5.39 -19.87
N ILE A 101 -10.51 4.57 -19.73
CA ILE A 101 -9.14 5.02 -19.95
C ILE A 101 -8.91 5.25 -21.46
N ASP A 102 -8.65 6.50 -21.80
CA ASP A 102 -8.14 6.85 -23.14
C ASP A 102 -6.63 6.63 -23.18
N PHE A 103 -6.22 5.46 -23.65
CA PHE A 103 -4.80 5.09 -23.77
C PHE A 103 -4.05 5.98 -24.77
N ASP A 104 -4.73 6.53 -25.78
CA ASP A 104 -4.08 7.37 -26.79
C ASP A 104 -3.58 8.69 -26.18
N SER A 105 -4.29 9.21 -25.19
CA SER A 105 -3.89 10.42 -24.44
C SER A 105 -2.72 10.20 -23.48
N LEU A 106 -2.39 8.94 -23.14
CA LEU A 106 -1.32 8.62 -22.18
C LEU A 106 0.06 8.54 -22.87
N PRO A 107 1.14 8.96 -22.18
CA PRO A 107 2.50 8.81 -22.68
C PRO A 107 2.92 7.34 -22.81
N GLU A 108 4.10 7.07 -23.39
CA GLU A 108 4.65 5.72 -23.49
C GLU A 108 4.96 5.07 -22.14
N GLU A 109 5.41 5.88 -21.17
CA GLU A 109 5.75 5.42 -19.82
C GLU A 109 4.80 6.05 -18.79
N PHE A 110 4.07 5.22 -18.05
CA PHE A 110 3.19 5.67 -16.96
C PHE A 110 2.95 4.57 -15.94
N VAL A 111 2.32 4.93 -14.83
CA VAL A 111 1.96 3.99 -13.75
C VAL A 111 0.47 4.04 -13.50
N LEU A 112 -0.19 2.90 -13.57
CA LEU A 112 -1.59 2.74 -13.17
C LEU A 112 -1.69 2.27 -11.71
N LYS A 113 -2.65 2.85 -10.97
CA LYS A 113 -2.93 2.51 -9.57
C LYS A 113 -4.42 2.63 -9.27
N CYS A 114 -4.90 1.94 -8.23
CA CYS A 114 -6.17 2.31 -7.58
C CYS A 114 -5.89 3.26 -6.40
N ASN A 115 -6.78 4.23 -6.18
CA ASN A 115 -6.61 5.21 -5.10
C ASN A 115 -6.90 4.62 -3.70
N HIS A 116 -7.78 3.65 -3.62
CA HIS A 116 -8.40 3.14 -2.39
C HIS A 116 -7.74 1.88 -1.81
N ASP A 117 -6.66 1.37 -2.42
CA ASP A 117 -6.09 0.07 -2.05
C ASP A 117 -4.56 0.07 -1.99
N SER A 118 -3.97 -1.08 -1.66
CA SER A 118 -2.54 -1.35 -1.77
C SER A 118 -2.29 -2.52 -2.72
N GLY A 119 -1.18 -2.46 -3.46
CA GLY A 119 -0.75 -3.54 -4.36
C GLY A 119 -1.45 -3.54 -5.72
N SER A 120 -2.07 -2.43 -6.14
CA SER A 120 -2.66 -2.27 -7.49
C SER A 120 -1.73 -1.57 -8.48
N VAL A 121 -0.45 -1.39 -8.14
CA VAL A 121 0.52 -0.69 -8.99
C VAL A 121 0.87 -1.55 -10.20
N LYS A 122 0.75 -0.97 -11.41
CA LYS A 122 1.23 -1.52 -12.67
C LYS A 122 2.04 -0.46 -13.41
N VAL A 123 3.31 -0.75 -13.62
CA VAL A 123 4.22 0.11 -14.37
C VAL A 123 4.15 -0.29 -15.85
N ILE A 124 3.80 0.67 -16.69
CA ILE A 124 3.82 0.53 -18.15
C ILE A 124 5.06 1.26 -18.65
N ARG A 125 6.00 0.53 -19.23
CA ARG A 125 7.26 1.06 -19.77
C ARG A 125 7.24 1.32 -21.26
N ASN A 126 6.33 0.67 -21.97
CA ASN A 126 6.16 0.80 -23.41
C ASN A 126 4.69 0.54 -23.73
N LYS A 127 3.92 1.61 -23.86
CA LYS A 127 2.49 1.57 -24.19
C LYS A 127 2.27 0.95 -25.55
N SER A 128 3.08 1.33 -26.55
CA SER A 128 2.97 0.87 -27.93
C SER A 128 3.22 -0.65 -28.08
N ALA A 129 3.87 -1.30 -27.11
CA ALA A 129 4.09 -2.74 -27.10
C ALA A 129 2.97 -3.53 -26.40
N LEU A 130 1.97 -2.87 -25.82
CA LEU A 130 0.85 -3.57 -25.18
C LEU A 130 0.00 -4.27 -26.23
N THR A 131 -0.17 -5.57 -26.05
CA THR A 131 -1.08 -6.37 -26.86
C THR A 131 -2.52 -6.30 -26.34
N ASP A 132 -3.50 -6.68 -27.17
CA ASP A 132 -4.90 -6.80 -26.73
C ASP A 132 -5.04 -7.72 -25.50
N LYS A 133 -4.22 -8.75 -25.42
CA LYS A 133 -4.19 -9.66 -24.26
C LYS A 133 -3.69 -8.96 -22.99
N ASP A 134 -2.72 -8.08 -23.11
CA ASP A 134 -2.21 -7.28 -21.97
C ASP A 134 -3.27 -6.30 -21.50
N ILE A 135 -3.92 -5.59 -22.43
CA ILE A 135 -5.03 -4.68 -22.13
C ILE A 135 -6.17 -5.41 -21.44
N GLU A 136 -6.56 -6.59 -21.95
CA GLU A 136 -7.63 -7.38 -21.31
C GLU A 136 -7.22 -7.90 -19.91
N SER A 137 -5.96 -8.22 -19.71
CA SER A 137 -5.43 -8.61 -18.38
C SER A 137 -5.47 -7.45 -17.39
N LEU A 138 -5.08 -6.25 -17.82
CA LEU A 138 -5.17 -5.01 -17.05
C LEU A 138 -6.63 -4.67 -16.73
N ARG A 139 -7.54 -4.78 -17.71
CA ARG A 139 -8.98 -4.57 -17.54
C ARG A 139 -9.56 -5.47 -16.46
N LYS A 140 -9.32 -6.77 -16.53
CA LYS A 140 -9.78 -7.74 -15.53
C LYS A 140 -9.21 -7.42 -14.15
N PHE A 141 -7.93 -7.08 -14.10
CA PHE A 141 -7.26 -6.73 -12.84
C PHE A 141 -7.90 -5.50 -12.20
N TYR A 142 -7.96 -4.35 -12.90
CA TYR A 142 -8.46 -3.10 -12.34
C TYR A 142 -9.96 -3.13 -12.05
N ASN A 143 -10.79 -3.68 -12.95
CA ASN A 143 -12.22 -3.82 -12.70
C ASN A 143 -12.52 -4.76 -11.53
N SER A 144 -11.67 -5.75 -11.27
CA SER A 144 -11.74 -6.57 -10.06
C SER A 144 -11.35 -5.77 -8.80
N ARG A 145 -10.30 -4.93 -8.88
CA ARG A 145 -9.84 -4.10 -7.75
C ARG A 145 -10.87 -3.04 -7.37
N LEU A 146 -11.47 -2.37 -8.35
CA LEU A 146 -12.52 -1.36 -8.14
C LEU A 146 -13.76 -1.91 -7.42
N LYS A 147 -14.02 -3.22 -7.53
CA LYS A 147 -15.11 -3.90 -6.82
C LYS A 147 -14.76 -4.27 -5.37
N GLN A 148 -13.49 -4.23 -5.00
CA GLN A 148 -13.05 -4.66 -3.68
C GLN A 148 -13.23 -3.56 -2.63
N ASP A 149 -13.77 -3.93 -1.49
CA ASP A 149 -13.76 -3.11 -0.29
C ASP A 149 -12.45 -3.35 0.48
N PHE A 150 -11.51 -2.42 0.38
CA PHE A 150 -10.20 -2.58 1.00
C PHE A 150 -10.26 -2.56 2.53
N TYR A 151 -11.24 -1.87 3.12
CA TYR A 151 -11.53 -1.96 4.56
C TYR A 151 -11.73 -3.41 5.02
N GLY A 152 -12.34 -4.25 4.19
CA GLY A 152 -12.56 -5.66 4.50
C GLY A 152 -11.29 -6.46 4.78
N HIS A 153 -10.12 -6.04 4.27
CA HIS A 153 -8.87 -6.78 4.41
C HIS A 153 -8.20 -6.58 5.76
N GLY A 154 -8.04 -5.34 6.20
CA GLY A 154 -7.28 -4.99 7.41
C GLY A 154 -8.12 -4.39 8.52
N ARG A 155 -9.40 -4.17 8.26
CA ARG A 155 -10.31 -3.45 9.16
C ARG A 155 -9.76 -2.08 9.56
N GLU A 156 -9.11 -1.40 8.61
CA GLU A 156 -8.55 -0.07 8.81
C GLU A 156 -9.61 0.99 8.47
N PRO A 157 -10.14 1.74 9.47
CA PRO A 157 -11.31 2.60 9.26
C PRO A 157 -11.09 3.71 8.24
N CYS A 158 -9.85 4.18 8.03
CA CYS A 158 -9.52 5.19 7.04
C CYS A 158 -9.81 4.76 5.59
N TYR A 159 -9.88 3.47 5.29
CA TYR A 159 -10.25 2.97 3.95
C TYR A 159 -11.76 2.85 3.73
N LYS A 160 -12.57 3.03 4.78
CA LYS A 160 -14.02 2.84 4.69
C LYS A 160 -14.68 3.96 3.90
N GLY A 161 -15.33 3.59 2.79
CA GLY A 161 -16.11 4.53 1.98
C GLY A 161 -15.27 5.49 1.12
N ILE A 162 -14.04 5.13 0.76
CA ILE A 162 -13.28 5.83 -0.26
C ILE A 162 -13.95 5.59 -1.63
N ASP A 163 -14.20 6.65 -2.37
CA ASP A 163 -14.61 6.58 -3.77
C ASP A 163 -13.51 5.93 -4.60
N ARG A 164 -13.88 4.96 -5.43
CA ARG A 164 -12.91 4.09 -6.09
C ARG A 164 -12.67 4.55 -7.51
N TYR A 165 -11.38 4.78 -7.81
CA TYR A 165 -10.89 5.16 -9.11
C TYR A 165 -9.65 4.33 -9.47
N VAL A 166 -9.48 4.09 -10.74
CA VAL A 166 -8.17 3.84 -11.33
C VAL A 166 -7.61 5.18 -11.77
N PHE A 167 -6.33 5.43 -11.58
CA PHE A 167 -5.68 6.66 -12.02
C PHE A 167 -4.30 6.36 -12.59
N ALA A 168 -3.83 7.24 -13.46
CA ALA A 168 -2.50 7.18 -14.05
C ALA A 168 -1.63 8.31 -13.49
N GLU A 169 -0.37 7.98 -13.20
CA GLU A 169 0.68 8.93 -12.85
C GLU A 169 1.83 8.85 -13.84
N LYS A 170 2.53 9.97 -14.01
CA LYS A 170 3.77 10.00 -14.75
C LYS A 170 4.77 8.99 -14.17
N PHE A 171 5.36 8.17 -15.03
CA PHE A 171 6.45 7.30 -14.62
C PHE A 171 7.69 8.17 -14.29
N MET A 172 8.28 7.94 -13.12
CA MET A 172 9.49 8.61 -12.67
C MET A 172 10.65 7.61 -12.64
N LYS A 173 11.80 8.06 -13.14
CA LYS A 173 13.07 7.33 -13.06
C LYS A 173 13.86 7.84 -11.87
N ASP A 174 14.62 6.96 -11.24
CA ASP A 174 15.55 7.38 -10.20
C ASP A 174 16.62 8.28 -10.83
N PRO A 175 16.84 9.51 -10.31
CA PRO A 175 17.86 10.42 -10.86
C PRO A 175 19.29 9.85 -10.78
N SER A 176 19.56 8.93 -9.86
CA SER A 176 20.86 8.26 -9.73
C SER A 176 21.13 7.23 -10.83
N GLY A 177 20.10 6.88 -11.63
CA GLY A 177 20.20 5.81 -12.63
C GLY A 177 20.17 4.41 -12.04
N ASP A 178 19.80 4.26 -10.76
CA ASP A 178 19.71 2.98 -10.08
C ASP A 178 18.64 2.08 -10.72
N GLU A 179 19.06 0.92 -11.23
CA GLU A 179 18.17 -0.08 -11.84
C GLU A 179 17.24 -0.74 -10.83
N GLY A 180 17.55 -0.66 -9.54
CA GLY A 180 16.70 -1.14 -8.43
C GLY A 180 15.39 -0.36 -8.28
N GLY A 181 15.26 0.77 -8.99
CA GLY A 181 14.08 1.64 -8.99
C GLY A 181 14.13 2.70 -7.89
N ILE A 182 13.10 3.54 -7.84
CA ILE A 182 13.02 4.65 -6.89
C ILE A 182 13.03 4.12 -5.46
N LYS A 183 13.93 4.66 -4.64
CA LYS A 183 13.99 4.39 -3.20
C LYS A 183 12.72 4.92 -2.52
N ASP A 184 12.22 4.17 -1.54
CA ASP A 184 10.99 4.51 -0.81
C ASP A 184 11.36 4.78 0.67
N TYR A 185 11.24 6.04 1.09
CA TYR A 185 11.51 6.48 2.46
C TYR A 185 10.21 6.44 3.27
N LYS A 186 10.18 5.68 4.35
CA LYS A 186 9.01 5.55 5.22
C LYS A 186 9.34 5.96 6.63
N PHE A 187 8.60 6.94 7.13
CA PHE A 187 8.78 7.49 8.47
C PHE A 187 7.73 6.94 9.43
N PHE A 188 8.18 6.51 10.59
CA PHE A 188 7.32 6.25 11.75
C PHE A 188 7.25 7.52 12.58
N CYS A 189 6.06 8.11 12.61
CA CYS A 189 5.82 9.35 13.33
C CYS A 189 4.98 9.07 14.58
N PHE A 190 5.40 9.61 15.70
CA PHE A 190 4.70 9.52 16.99
C PHE A 190 4.46 10.93 17.51
N ASN A 191 3.22 11.25 17.85
CA ASN A 191 2.81 12.58 18.33
C ASN A 191 3.28 13.74 17.41
N GLY A 192 3.22 13.52 16.10
CA GLY A 192 3.61 14.53 15.11
C GLY A 192 5.11 14.65 14.85
N LYS A 193 5.94 13.80 15.46
CA LYS A 193 7.40 13.78 15.24
C LYS A 193 7.84 12.49 14.57
N PRO A 194 8.69 12.55 13.54
CA PRO A 194 9.36 11.38 13.01
C PRO A 194 10.41 10.90 14.03
N GLU A 195 10.42 9.61 14.32
CA GLU A 195 11.35 9.01 15.31
C GLU A 195 12.23 7.94 14.67
N ILE A 196 11.71 7.21 13.69
CA ILE A 196 12.41 6.14 12.99
C ILE A 196 12.00 6.22 11.53
N MET A 197 12.92 5.92 10.63
CA MET A 197 12.60 5.70 9.22
C MET A 197 13.17 4.37 8.73
N PHE A 198 12.63 3.85 7.63
CA PHE A 198 13.34 2.87 6.84
C PHE A 198 13.36 3.28 5.36
N ILE A 199 14.43 2.86 4.70
CA ILE A 199 14.63 3.03 3.27
C ILE A 199 14.41 1.67 2.61
N ALA A 200 13.45 1.60 1.67
CA ALA A 200 13.28 0.43 0.84
C ALA A 200 14.06 0.61 -0.46
N THR A 201 15.04 -0.26 -0.70
CA THR A 201 15.87 -0.30 -1.90
C THR A 201 15.59 -1.55 -2.72
N ASP A 202 16.15 -1.63 -3.92
CA ASP A 202 16.06 -2.79 -4.83
C ASP A 202 14.62 -3.27 -5.09
N ARG A 203 13.67 -2.33 -5.12
CA ARG A 203 12.23 -2.61 -5.18
C ARG A 203 11.78 -3.33 -6.45
N ALA A 204 12.57 -3.24 -7.52
CA ALA A 204 12.30 -3.94 -8.77
C ALA A 204 12.84 -5.38 -8.80
N THR A 205 13.74 -5.73 -7.88
CA THR A 205 14.46 -7.00 -7.87
C THR A 205 14.30 -7.75 -6.55
N ASP A 206 15.13 -7.44 -5.55
CA ASP A 206 15.16 -8.10 -4.24
C ASP A 206 15.07 -7.05 -3.12
N VAL A 207 13.86 -6.69 -2.75
CA VAL A 207 13.54 -5.59 -1.82
C VAL A 207 14.29 -5.75 -0.49
N LYS A 208 14.97 -4.68 -0.07
CA LYS A 208 15.68 -4.59 1.20
C LYS A 208 15.16 -3.42 2.03
N PHE A 209 15.15 -3.58 3.35
CA PHE A 209 14.72 -2.56 4.29
C PHE A 209 15.84 -2.28 5.29
N ASP A 210 16.33 -1.05 5.28
CA ASP A 210 17.32 -0.57 6.23
C ASP A 210 16.71 0.51 7.12
N PHE A 211 16.79 0.31 8.43
CA PHE A 211 16.18 1.18 9.42
C PHE A 211 17.19 2.15 9.99
N PHE A 212 16.76 3.40 10.22
CA PHE A 212 17.56 4.48 10.76
C PHE A 212 16.78 5.26 11.80
N ASP A 213 17.51 5.84 12.77
CA ASP A 213 16.98 6.94 13.55
C ASP A 213 16.97 8.26 12.73
N MET A 214 16.55 9.34 13.33
CA MET A 214 16.49 10.63 12.62
C MET A 214 17.84 11.33 12.48
N ASP A 215 18.90 10.81 13.12
CA ASP A 215 20.29 11.23 12.93
C ASP A 215 21.03 10.35 11.92
N PHE A 216 20.30 9.48 11.19
CA PHE A 216 20.81 8.51 10.21
C PHE A 216 21.73 7.43 10.81
N ASN A 217 21.67 7.17 12.11
CA ASN A 217 22.30 6.00 12.66
C ASN A 217 21.52 4.75 12.27
N HIS A 218 22.21 3.76 11.72
CA HIS A 218 21.58 2.49 11.33
C HIS A 218 21.11 1.72 12.56
N LEU A 219 19.88 1.22 12.51
CA LEU A 219 19.24 0.46 13.57
C LEU A 219 19.19 -1.03 13.21
N ASP A 220 19.56 -1.88 14.14
CA ASP A 220 19.45 -3.34 13.98
C ASP A 220 18.00 -3.80 14.16
N ILE A 221 17.16 -3.38 13.22
CA ILE A 221 15.73 -3.73 13.15
C ILE A 221 15.51 -4.56 11.89
N THR A 222 15.01 -5.76 12.03
CA THR A 222 14.63 -6.62 10.92
C THR A 222 13.11 -6.64 10.75
N ASN A 223 12.65 -6.44 9.52
CA ASN A 223 11.25 -6.60 9.11
C ASN A 223 11.15 -7.81 8.16
N ILE A 224 10.08 -7.89 7.36
CA ILE A 224 9.82 -8.95 6.38
C ILE A 224 10.89 -9.09 5.27
N HIS A 225 11.68 -8.05 5.05
CA HIS A 225 12.75 -8.02 4.06
C HIS A 225 14.12 -7.95 4.75
N PRO A 226 15.17 -8.52 4.13
CA PRO A 226 16.52 -8.43 4.67
C PRO A 226 17.03 -6.98 4.63
N GLN A 227 18.07 -6.71 5.39
CA GLN A 227 18.83 -5.47 5.32
C GLN A 227 19.77 -5.49 4.11
N SER A 228 20.13 -4.32 3.59
CA SER A 228 21.16 -4.16 2.58
C SER A 228 22.54 -4.05 3.24
N LEU A 229 23.47 -4.89 2.86
CA LEU A 229 24.86 -4.79 3.33
C LEU A 229 25.62 -3.62 2.69
N SER A 230 25.03 -2.96 1.68
CA SER A 230 25.69 -1.89 0.92
C SER A 230 25.48 -0.47 1.48
N LEU A 231 24.60 -0.28 2.45
CA LEU A 231 24.33 1.04 3.05
C LEU A 231 25.36 1.44 4.14
N ILE A 232 26.40 0.63 4.36
CA ILE A 232 27.52 0.95 5.27
C ILE A 232 28.37 2.15 4.76
N HIS A 233 28.08 2.67 3.57
CA HIS A 233 28.87 3.72 2.90
C HIS A 233 28.04 4.93 2.43
N ILE A 234 26.96 5.25 3.13
CA ILE A 234 26.23 6.52 2.89
C ILE A 234 26.67 7.54 3.94
#